data_30626e1c4ca609f58a7f57bd1890a4fa
#
_entry.id   30626e1c4ca609f58a7f57bd1890a4fa
#
_cell.length_a   1.000
_cell.length_b   1.000
_cell.length_c   1.000
_cell.angle_alpha   90.00
_cell.angle_beta   90.00
_cell.angle_gamma   90.00
#
_symmetry.space_group_name_H-M   'P 1'
#
loop_
_entity.id
_entity.type
_entity.pdbx_description
1 polymer ?
#
loop_
_entity_poly.entity_id
_entity_poly.type
_entity_poly.pdbx_seq_one_letter_code
_entity_poly.pdbx_strand_id
1 'polypeptide(L)'
;MKKLGLVSIGQATDRDFVPIIREIVGNDVELVVRGALDGLTDVQLAEAAAGEAEHPVVTELADGRSVRVSKPKLVPLINSVLSGMAADGVRLACLMCTGSFEGLEIPEGLALLEGRRVIDHAVLAVCPPGARLGVLVPLKEQEALSGGKYRAMGYEVVCGHANPYGSREELSACAETFRGCAAVVLHCMGYLREHRDIVARAGNVPVLEANAVMGHLACELLF
;
A
#
# COMPACT_ATOMS: atom_id res chain seq x y z
N MET A 1 -17.79 -16.31 -12.19
CA MET A 1 -17.29 -15.85 -10.88
C MET A 1 -16.68 -14.48 -11.10
N LYS A 2 -16.92 -13.51 -10.22
CA LYS A 2 -16.32 -12.17 -10.29
C LYS A 2 -14.83 -12.28 -9.99
N LYS A 3 -14.00 -11.50 -10.70
CA LYS A 3 -12.54 -11.51 -10.51
C LYS A 3 -12.07 -10.17 -9.99
N LEU A 4 -11.25 -10.19 -8.93
CA LEU A 4 -10.53 -9.02 -8.43
C LEU A 4 -9.03 -9.23 -8.61
N GLY A 5 -8.38 -8.35 -9.37
CA GLY A 5 -6.93 -8.33 -9.52
C GLY A 5 -6.27 -7.66 -8.29
N LEU A 6 -5.23 -8.28 -7.75
CA LEU A 6 -4.37 -7.69 -6.73
C LEU A 6 -2.95 -7.62 -7.28
N VAL A 7 -2.48 -6.41 -7.56
CA VAL A 7 -1.14 -6.15 -8.13
C VAL A 7 -0.18 -5.79 -7.01
N SER A 8 0.72 -6.71 -6.65
CA SER A 8 1.85 -6.42 -5.76
C SER A 8 2.97 -5.72 -6.52
N ILE A 9 3.66 -4.77 -5.90
CA ILE A 9 4.89 -4.18 -6.44
C ILE A 9 6.13 -5.07 -6.27
N GLY A 10 6.00 -6.15 -5.48
CA GLY A 10 6.99 -7.21 -5.30
C GLY A 10 6.60 -8.47 -6.05
N GLN A 11 6.93 -9.62 -5.47
CA GLN A 11 6.45 -10.92 -5.91
C GLN A 11 5.11 -11.26 -5.26
N ALA A 12 4.26 -12.03 -5.95
CA ALA A 12 2.89 -12.31 -5.52
C ALA A 12 2.76 -13.39 -4.43
N THR A 13 3.84 -14.13 -4.16
CA THR A 13 3.80 -15.29 -3.26
C THR A 13 3.50 -14.85 -1.82
N ASP A 14 2.53 -15.52 -1.20
CA ASP A 14 2.17 -15.42 0.24
C ASP A 14 2.03 -14.00 0.80
N ARG A 15 1.32 -13.11 0.05
CA ARG A 15 1.11 -11.73 0.50
C ARG A 15 0.13 -11.65 1.66
N ASP A 16 0.60 -11.09 2.76
CA ASP A 16 -0.14 -10.92 4.03
C ASP A 16 -1.43 -10.11 3.88
N PHE A 17 -1.55 -9.26 2.87
CA PHE A 17 -2.78 -8.52 2.60
C PHE A 17 -3.89 -9.38 1.99
N VAL A 18 -3.57 -10.51 1.35
CA VAL A 18 -4.54 -11.36 0.66
C VAL A 18 -5.63 -11.89 1.61
N PRO A 19 -5.32 -12.41 2.81
CA PRO A 19 -6.35 -12.82 3.78
C PRO A 19 -7.29 -11.68 4.18
N ILE A 20 -6.78 -10.45 4.33
CA ILE A 20 -7.58 -9.27 4.69
C ILE A 20 -8.57 -8.96 3.57
N ILE A 21 -8.09 -8.92 2.33
CA ILE A 21 -8.95 -8.68 1.16
C ILE A 21 -9.98 -9.80 1.02
N ARG A 22 -9.58 -11.08 1.17
CA ARG A 22 -10.46 -12.24 1.09
C ARG A 22 -11.61 -12.17 2.11
N GLU A 23 -11.29 -11.80 3.36
CA GLU A 23 -12.30 -11.64 4.40
C GLU A 23 -13.36 -10.58 4.03
N ILE A 24 -12.92 -9.47 3.39
CA ILE A 24 -13.81 -8.37 3.04
C ILE A 24 -14.66 -8.69 1.81
N VAL A 25 -14.06 -9.22 0.73
CA VAL A 25 -14.76 -9.45 -0.53
C VAL A 25 -15.53 -10.77 -0.58
N GLY A 26 -15.25 -11.68 0.35
CA GLY A 26 -15.92 -12.99 0.44
C GLY A 26 -15.35 -14.03 -0.53
N ASN A 27 -15.90 -15.26 -0.45
CA ASN A 27 -15.41 -16.41 -1.21
C ASN A 27 -15.98 -16.50 -2.63
N ASP A 28 -17.00 -15.72 -2.96
CA ASP A 28 -17.62 -15.72 -4.28
C ASP A 28 -16.83 -14.89 -5.31
N VAL A 29 -15.74 -14.26 -4.87
CA VAL A 29 -14.81 -13.49 -5.69
C VAL A 29 -13.51 -14.27 -5.89
N GLU A 30 -13.11 -14.46 -7.13
CA GLU A 30 -11.78 -14.98 -7.47
C GLU A 30 -10.74 -13.88 -7.31
N LEU A 31 -9.76 -14.08 -6.42
CA LEU A 31 -8.62 -13.18 -6.29
C LEU A 31 -7.52 -13.61 -7.26
N VAL A 32 -7.20 -12.75 -8.21
CA VAL A 32 -6.09 -12.92 -9.17
C VAL A 32 -4.91 -12.10 -8.67
N VAL A 33 -3.97 -12.74 -7.96
CA VAL A 33 -2.81 -12.07 -7.37
C VAL A 33 -1.62 -12.19 -8.30
N ARG A 34 -0.98 -11.06 -8.64
CA ARG A 34 0.24 -11.01 -9.46
C ARG A 34 1.19 -9.96 -8.93
N GLY A 35 2.48 -10.27 -9.02
CA GLY A 35 3.56 -9.36 -8.64
C GLY A 35 4.27 -8.75 -9.83
N ALA A 36 4.65 -7.49 -9.73
CA ALA A 36 5.47 -6.84 -10.75
C ALA A 36 6.86 -7.48 -10.91
N LEU A 37 7.34 -8.16 -9.87
CA LEU A 37 8.64 -8.85 -9.86
C LEU A 37 8.51 -10.37 -10.02
N ASP A 38 7.32 -10.88 -10.36
CA ASP A 38 7.13 -12.31 -10.61
C ASP A 38 7.98 -12.79 -11.80
N GLY A 39 8.66 -13.92 -11.61
CA GLY A 39 9.45 -14.55 -12.67
C GLY A 39 10.74 -13.83 -13.07
N LEU A 40 11.08 -12.72 -12.42
CA LEU A 40 12.35 -12.03 -12.66
C LEU A 40 13.53 -12.85 -12.11
N THR A 41 14.59 -12.94 -12.90
CA THR A 41 15.89 -13.49 -12.48
C THR A 41 16.61 -12.52 -11.52
N ASP A 42 17.61 -13.00 -10.77
CA ASP A 42 18.42 -12.13 -9.89
C ASP A 42 19.08 -10.98 -10.65
N VAL A 43 19.47 -11.18 -11.91
CA VAL A 43 20.02 -10.11 -12.76
C VAL A 43 18.96 -9.04 -13.04
N GLN A 44 17.76 -9.43 -13.42
CA GLN A 44 16.65 -8.50 -13.67
C GLN A 44 16.20 -7.79 -12.39
N LEU A 45 16.21 -8.47 -11.23
CA LEU A 45 15.95 -7.85 -9.93
C LEU A 45 17.00 -6.79 -9.58
N ALA A 46 18.28 -7.06 -9.86
CA ALA A 46 19.36 -6.09 -9.68
C ALA A 46 19.20 -4.87 -10.62
N GLU A 47 18.76 -5.10 -11.87
CA GLU A 47 18.45 -4.02 -12.81
C GLU A 47 17.27 -3.17 -12.35
N ALA A 48 16.27 -3.76 -11.69
CA ALA A 48 15.13 -3.04 -11.13
C ALA A 48 15.47 -2.26 -9.85
N ALA A 49 16.61 -2.53 -9.22
CA ALA A 49 17.02 -1.85 -8.00
C ALA A 49 17.10 -0.33 -8.16
N ALA A 50 16.79 0.39 -7.07
CA ALA A 50 16.88 1.85 -7.02
C ALA A 50 18.33 2.32 -6.87
N GLY A 51 18.69 3.38 -7.58
CA GLY A 51 19.95 4.10 -7.36
C GLY A 51 19.93 4.93 -6.06
N GLU A 52 21.10 5.42 -5.62
CA GLU A 52 21.24 6.17 -4.36
C GLU A 52 20.42 7.47 -4.32
N ALA A 53 20.22 8.13 -5.46
CA ALA A 53 19.49 9.39 -5.57
C ALA A 53 17.97 9.23 -5.76
N GLU A 54 17.46 8.00 -5.87
CA GLU A 54 16.05 7.72 -6.11
C GLU A 54 15.28 7.56 -4.78
N HIS A 55 13.99 7.95 -4.79
CA HIS A 55 13.06 7.64 -3.72
C HIS A 55 12.42 6.26 -3.96
N PRO A 56 13.02 5.17 -3.46
CA PRO A 56 12.58 3.82 -3.75
C PRO A 56 11.26 3.47 -3.08
N VAL A 57 10.60 2.46 -3.62
CA VAL A 57 9.66 1.65 -2.86
C VAL A 57 10.40 0.45 -2.28
N VAL A 58 9.95 0.00 -1.12
CA VAL A 58 10.46 -1.22 -0.47
C VAL A 58 9.41 -2.30 -0.63
N THR A 59 9.85 -3.49 -0.99
CA THR A 59 8.98 -4.66 -1.08
C THR A 59 9.75 -5.91 -0.69
N GLU A 60 9.03 -7.00 -0.50
CA GLU A 60 9.58 -8.30 -0.18
C GLU A 60 9.53 -9.24 -1.39
N LEU A 61 10.56 -10.07 -1.54
CA LEU A 61 10.58 -11.19 -2.48
C LEU A 61 9.96 -12.44 -1.83
N ALA A 62 9.71 -13.46 -2.64
CA ALA A 62 9.13 -14.73 -2.19
C ALA A 62 10.01 -15.48 -1.18
N ASP A 63 11.30 -15.20 -1.17
CA ASP A 63 12.27 -15.79 -0.23
C ASP A 63 12.45 -14.96 1.06
N GLY A 64 11.64 -13.93 1.27
CA GLY A 64 11.67 -13.05 2.45
C GLY A 64 12.73 -11.95 2.37
N ARG A 65 13.52 -11.85 1.31
CA ARG A 65 14.46 -10.72 1.14
C ARG A 65 13.71 -9.42 0.89
N SER A 66 14.02 -8.38 1.66
CA SER A 66 13.56 -7.02 1.40
C SER A 66 14.42 -6.37 0.31
N VAL A 67 13.77 -5.79 -0.69
CA VAL A 67 14.43 -5.12 -1.82
C VAL A 67 13.94 -3.69 -2.00
N ARG A 68 14.85 -2.81 -2.43
CA ARG A 68 14.57 -1.39 -2.74
C ARG A 68 14.50 -1.24 -4.26
N VAL A 69 13.34 -0.92 -4.78
CA VAL A 69 13.07 -0.91 -6.23
C VAL A 69 12.78 0.50 -6.72
N SER A 70 13.31 0.82 -7.91
CA SER A 70 13.07 2.07 -8.61
C SER A 70 11.64 2.14 -9.13
N LYS A 71 10.89 3.19 -8.77
CA LYS A 71 9.52 3.38 -9.26
C LYS A 71 9.44 3.45 -10.79
N PRO A 72 10.29 4.24 -11.49
CA PRO A 72 10.29 4.26 -12.95
C PRO A 72 10.49 2.88 -13.59
N LYS A 73 11.35 2.04 -12.99
CA LYS A 73 11.62 0.69 -13.50
C LYS A 73 10.48 -0.29 -13.22
N LEU A 74 9.69 -0.04 -12.17
CA LEU A 74 8.49 -0.83 -11.86
C LEU A 74 7.33 -0.57 -12.82
N VAL A 75 7.19 0.65 -13.36
CA VAL A 75 6.04 1.02 -14.19
C VAL A 75 5.82 0.09 -15.38
N PRO A 76 6.84 -0.23 -16.22
CA PRO A 76 6.65 -1.19 -17.32
C PRO A 76 6.23 -2.59 -16.85
N LEU A 77 6.74 -3.02 -15.71
CA LEU A 77 6.40 -4.33 -15.12
C LEU A 77 4.95 -4.35 -14.63
N ILE A 78 4.51 -3.29 -13.94
CA ILE A 78 3.11 -3.13 -13.52
C ILE A 78 2.19 -3.09 -14.74
N ASN A 79 2.53 -2.35 -15.80
CA ASN A 79 1.75 -2.26 -17.03
C ASN A 79 1.60 -3.64 -17.69
N SER A 80 2.66 -4.45 -17.72
CA SER A 80 2.61 -5.83 -18.20
C SER A 80 1.65 -6.69 -17.37
N VAL A 81 1.69 -6.57 -16.03
CA VAL A 81 0.77 -7.29 -15.14
C VAL A 81 -0.67 -6.88 -15.39
N LEU A 82 -0.96 -5.58 -15.50
CA LEU A 82 -2.31 -5.07 -15.77
C LEU A 82 -2.85 -5.57 -17.11
N SER A 83 -2.01 -5.57 -18.17
CA SER A 83 -2.37 -6.08 -19.48
C SER A 83 -2.70 -7.58 -19.44
N GLY A 84 -1.88 -8.38 -18.75
CA GLY A 84 -2.13 -9.80 -18.56
C GLY A 84 -3.41 -10.08 -17.76
N MET A 85 -3.70 -9.29 -16.70
CA MET A 85 -4.94 -9.41 -15.93
C MET A 85 -6.17 -9.09 -16.79
N ALA A 86 -6.12 -8.02 -17.60
CA ALA A 86 -7.22 -7.67 -18.50
C ALA A 86 -7.50 -8.77 -19.53
N ALA A 87 -6.44 -9.37 -20.11
CA ALA A 87 -6.55 -10.51 -21.03
C ALA A 87 -7.21 -11.74 -20.38
N ASP A 88 -6.97 -11.96 -19.07
CA ASP A 88 -7.60 -13.04 -18.29
C ASP A 88 -9.02 -12.69 -17.79
N GLY A 89 -9.57 -11.58 -18.23
CA GLY A 89 -10.93 -11.16 -17.95
C GLY A 89 -11.11 -10.48 -16.59
N VAL A 90 -10.05 -10.02 -15.94
CA VAL A 90 -10.15 -9.13 -14.78
C VAL A 90 -10.68 -7.77 -15.24
N ARG A 91 -11.68 -7.24 -14.53
CA ARG A 91 -12.31 -5.93 -14.83
C ARG A 91 -12.04 -4.89 -13.75
N LEU A 92 -11.61 -5.32 -12.59
CA LEU A 92 -11.22 -4.45 -11.47
C LEU A 92 -9.91 -4.96 -10.90
N ALA A 93 -8.91 -4.09 -10.78
CA ALA A 93 -7.63 -4.39 -10.14
C ALA A 93 -7.30 -3.35 -9.07
N CYS A 94 -6.60 -3.79 -8.03
CA CYS A 94 -6.05 -2.95 -6.96
C CYS A 94 -4.53 -2.96 -7.06
N LEU A 95 -3.90 -1.79 -7.22
CA LEU A 95 -2.46 -1.64 -7.06
C LEU A 95 -2.13 -1.53 -5.57
N MET A 96 -1.60 -2.61 -5.01
CA MET A 96 -1.34 -2.76 -3.57
C MET A 96 -0.05 -2.05 -3.17
N CYS A 97 -0.04 -0.72 -3.35
CA CYS A 97 1.05 0.16 -2.94
C CYS A 97 0.54 1.57 -2.68
N THR A 98 1.04 2.22 -1.62
CA THR A 98 0.72 3.62 -1.28
C THR A 98 1.67 4.62 -1.95
N GLY A 99 2.64 4.15 -2.74
CA GLY A 99 3.49 4.97 -3.59
C GLY A 99 2.76 5.54 -4.81
N SER A 100 3.29 6.61 -5.40
CA SER A 100 2.83 7.12 -6.70
C SER A 100 3.66 6.53 -7.83
N PHE A 101 2.99 6.20 -8.92
CA PHE A 101 3.61 5.72 -10.15
C PHE A 101 3.11 6.60 -11.32
N GLU A 102 4.04 7.22 -12.04
CA GLU A 102 3.75 7.98 -13.25
C GLU A 102 3.92 7.08 -14.47
N GLY A 103 3.04 7.20 -15.48
CA GLY A 103 3.11 6.39 -16.70
C GLY A 103 2.43 5.03 -16.59
N LEU A 104 1.50 4.84 -15.65
CA LEU A 104 0.65 3.66 -15.65
C LEU A 104 -0.28 3.67 -16.87
N GLU A 105 -0.30 2.58 -17.61
CA GLU A 105 -1.17 2.33 -18.75
C GLU A 105 -2.27 1.37 -18.32
N ILE A 106 -3.50 1.87 -18.30
CA ILE A 106 -4.65 1.08 -17.86
C ILE A 106 -5.34 0.50 -19.11
N PRO A 107 -5.36 -0.85 -19.27
CA PRO A 107 -6.00 -1.50 -20.41
C PRO A 107 -7.50 -1.14 -20.50
N GLU A 108 -8.00 -1.08 -21.74
CA GLU A 108 -9.44 -0.87 -21.97
C GLU A 108 -10.29 -1.92 -21.24
N GLY A 109 -11.33 -1.47 -20.57
CA GLY A 109 -12.26 -2.31 -19.81
C GLY A 109 -11.73 -2.81 -18.46
N LEU A 110 -10.55 -2.37 -18.03
CA LEU A 110 -10.03 -2.58 -16.67
C LEU A 110 -10.16 -1.30 -15.86
N ALA A 111 -10.79 -1.37 -14.70
CA ALA A 111 -10.73 -0.30 -13.70
C ALA A 111 -9.55 -0.56 -12.75
N LEU A 112 -8.77 0.49 -12.41
CA LEU A 112 -7.65 0.40 -11.48
C LEU A 112 -7.91 1.25 -10.23
N LEU A 113 -7.90 0.61 -9.07
CA LEU A 113 -7.80 1.28 -7.78
C LEU A 113 -6.33 1.44 -7.41
N GLU A 114 -5.83 2.66 -7.45
CA GLU A 114 -4.48 2.97 -6.99
C GLU A 114 -4.50 3.19 -5.48
N GLY A 115 -3.75 2.37 -4.72
CA GLY A 115 -3.73 2.41 -3.26
C GLY A 115 -3.41 3.80 -2.71
N ARG A 116 -2.50 4.53 -3.34
CA ARG A 116 -2.20 5.93 -2.96
C ARG A 116 -3.45 6.81 -3.04
N ARG A 117 -4.14 6.81 -4.17
CA ARG A 117 -5.33 7.68 -4.37
C ARG A 117 -6.44 7.33 -3.39
N VAL A 118 -6.70 6.03 -3.22
CA VAL A 118 -7.72 5.53 -2.28
C VAL A 118 -7.42 6.01 -0.86
N ILE A 119 -6.18 5.85 -0.39
CA ILE A 119 -5.80 6.23 0.96
C ILE A 119 -5.80 7.75 1.15
N ASP A 120 -5.32 8.52 0.17
CA ASP A 120 -5.34 9.99 0.26
C ASP A 120 -6.77 10.52 0.37
N HIS A 121 -7.72 9.97 -0.40
CA HIS A 121 -9.13 10.34 -0.32
C HIS A 121 -9.82 9.84 0.96
N ALA A 122 -9.42 8.67 1.48
CA ALA A 122 -9.90 8.21 2.78
C ALA A 122 -9.46 9.14 3.91
N VAL A 123 -8.23 9.65 3.87
CA VAL A 123 -7.76 10.69 4.82
C VAL A 123 -8.60 11.95 4.71
N LEU A 124 -8.86 12.45 3.50
CA LEU A 124 -9.72 13.62 3.27
C LEU A 124 -11.15 13.42 3.79
N ALA A 125 -11.68 12.20 3.69
CA ALA A 125 -13.02 11.88 4.16
C ALA A 125 -13.12 11.84 5.69
N VAL A 126 -12.05 11.43 6.39
CA VAL A 126 -12.03 11.24 7.84
C VAL A 126 -11.52 12.48 8.60
N CYS A 127 -10.54 13.18 8.02
CA CYS A 127 -9.89 14.31 8.67
C CYS A 127 -10.23 15.62 7.95
N PRO A 128 -10.87 16.59 8.62
CA PRO A 128 -11.09 17.91 8.04
C PRO A 128 -9.74 18.63 7.80
N PRO A 129 -9.68 19.58 6.84
CA PRO A 129 -8.51 20.41 6.62
C PRO A 129 -8.07 21.11 7.92
N GLY A 130 -6.77 21.19 8.15
CA GLY A 130 -6.18 21.75 9.37
C GLY A 130 -6.13 20.78 10.55
N ALA A 131 -6.74 19.60 10.45
CA ALA A 131 -6.63 18.60 11.51
C ALA A 131 -5.20 18.09 11.68
N ARG A 132 -4.89 17.62 12.88
CA ARG A 132 -3.63 16.95 13.20
C ARG A 132 -3.70 15.49 12.75
N LEU A 133 -2.88 15.12 11.76
CA LEU A 133 -2.85 13.79 11.13
C LEU A 133 -1.57 13.06 11.52
N GLY A 134 -1.70 11.84 12.05
CA GLY A 134 -0.58 10.91 12.20
C GLY A 134 -0.29 10.17 10.89
N VAL A 135 0.98 10.10 10.51
CA VAL A 135 1.45 9.36 9.32
C VAL A 135 2.52 8.38 9.75
N LEU A 136 2.18 7.09 9.74
CA LEU A 136 3.12 6.02 10.05
C LEU A 136 3.65 5.40 8.75
N VAL A 137 4.97 5.37 8.61
CA VAL A 137 5.69 4.81 7.46
C VAL A 137 6.65 3.69 7.89
N PRO A 138 7.04 2.78 6.99
CA PRO A 138 7.98 1.70 7.31
C PRO A 138 9.39 2.18 7.69
N LEU A 139 9.88 3.22 7.01
CA LEU A 139 11.27 3.66 7.10
C LEU A 139 11.34 5.16 7.39
N LYS A 140 12.32 5.56 8.21
CA LYS A 140 12.55 6.95 8.62
C LYS A 140 12.72 7.89 7.42
N GLU A 141 13.42 7.48 6.38
CA GLU A 141 13.62 8.29 5.18
C GLU A 141 12.33 8.60 4.41
N GLN A 142 11.25 7.84 4.64
CA GLN A 142 9.94 8.07 4.02
C GLN A 142 9.09 9.13 4.75
N GLU A 143 9.45 9.49 5.98
CA GLU A 143 8.69 10.48 6.78
C GLU A 143 8.62 11.85 6.08
N ALA A 144 9.76 12.32 5.55
CA ALA A 144 9.82 13.62 4.90
C ALA A 144 8.90 13.70 3.69
N LEU A 145 8.93 12.68 2.83
CA LEU A 145 8.13 12.61 1.61
C LEU A 145 6.64 12.45 1.92
N SER A 146 6.29 11.45 2.73
CA SER A 146 4.89 11.16 3.07
C SER A 146 4.27 12.26 3.92
N GLY A 147 5.00 12.76 4.92
CA GLY A 147 4.54 13.89 5.74
C GLY A 147 4.43 15.19 4.94
N GLY A 148 5.38 15.46 4.05
CA GLY A 148 5.35 16.63 3.16
C GLY A 148 4.12 16.66 2.27
N LYS A 149 3.73 15.51 1.71
CA LYS A 149 2.51 15.36 0.93
C LYS A 149 1.26 15.79 1.71
N TYR A 150 1.06 15.29 2.92
CA TYR A 150 -0.11 15.62 3.73
C TYR A 150 -0.07 17.06 4.27
N ARG A 151 1.12 17.62 4.56
CA ARG A 151 1.27 19.05 4.86
C ARG A 151 0.83 19.93 3.68
N ALA A 152 1.20 19.55 2.45
CA ALA A 152 0.75 20.26 1.25
C ALA A 152 -0.77 20.15 1.03
N MET A 153 -1.42 19.14 1.58
CA MET A 153 -2.88 18.99 1.63
C MET A 153 -3.55 19.78 2.75
N GLY A 154 -2.78 20.52 3.56
CA GLY A 154 -3.28 21.40 4.63
C GLY A 154 -3.40 20.77 6.01
N TYR A 155 -2.76 19.63 6.26
CA TYR A 155 -2.78 18.98 7.59
C TYR A 155 -1.59 19.41 8.47
N GLU A 156 -1.82 19.46 9.79
CA GLU A 156 -0.75 19.40 10.78
C GLU A 156 -0.29 17.94 10.91
N VAL A 157 0.94 17.63 10.47
CA VAL A 157 1.39 16.25 10.35
C VAL A 157 2.36 15.86 11.45
N VAL A 158 2.03 14.79 12.17
CA VAL A 158 2.93 14.03 13.03
C VAL A 158 3.39 12.80 12.27
N CYS A 159 4.70 12.72 11.97
CA CYS A 159 5.28 11.54 11.33
C CYS A 159 5.86 10.59 12.39
N GLY A 160 5.81 9.31 12.08
CA GLY A 160 6.50 8.25 12.79
C GLY A 160 6.87 7.13 11.84
N HIS A 161 7.83 6.31 12.23
CA HIS A 161 8.21 5.13 11.45
C HIS A 161 8.33 3.91 12.36
N ALA A 162 7.90 2.77 11.83
CA ALA A 162 8.14 1.45 12.41
C ALA A 162 8.05 0.42 11.27
N ASN A 163 9.03 -0.48 11.20
CA ASN A 163 8.99 -1.55 10.20
C ASN A 163 7.81 -2.49 10.50
N PRO A 164 6.89 -2.77 9.56
CA PRO A 164 5.79 -3.70 9.78
C PRO A 164 6.25 -5.13 10.12
N TYR A 165 7.46 -5.51 9.72
CA TYR A 165 8.08 -6.80 10.04
C TYR A 165 9.03 -6.71 11.25
N GLY A 166 9.04 -5.59 11.96
CA GLY A 166 9.89 -5.32 13.11
C GLY A 166 9.22 -5.61 14.46
N SER A 167 9.76 -5.00 15.51
CA SER A 167 9.29 -5.16 16.88
C SER A 167 7.93 -4.49 17.12
N ARG A 168 7.01 -5.22 17.77
CA ARG A 168 5.71 -4.67 18.21
C ARG A 168 5.87 -3.62 19.31
N GLU A 169 6.90 -3.71 20.10
CA GLU A 169 7.26 -2.74 21.15
C GLU A 169 7.68 -1.40 20.53
N GLU A 170 8.50 -1.43 19.48
CA GLU A 170 8.88 -0.23 18.73
C GLU A 170 7.67 0.43 18.06
N LEU A 171 6.80 -0.38 17.45
CA LEU A 171 5.54 0.11 16.88
C LEU A 171 4.66 0.77 17.94
N SER A 172 4.51 0.13 19.11
CA SER A 172 3.70 0.67 20.21
C SER A 172 4.27 1.98 20.74
N ALA A 173 5.59 2.06 20.96
CA ALA A 173 6.26 3.27 21.40
C ALA A 173 6.13 4.41 20.38
N CYS A 174 6.29 4.11 19.09
CA CYS A 174 6.05 5.07 18.02
C CYS A 174 4.59 5.58 18.03
N ALA A 175 3.63 4.69 18.21
CA ALA A 175 2.20 5.02 18.20
C ALA A 175 1.78 5.98 19.30
N GLU A 176 2.47 6.03 20.45
CA GLU A 176 2.20 6.99 21.52
C GLU A 176 2.40 8.45 21.07
N THR A 177 3.27 8.68 20.09
CA THR A 177 3.50 10.02 19.52
C THR A 177 2.28 10.58 18.79
N PHE A 178 1.35 9.71 18.37
CA PHE A 178 0.13 10.08 17.64
C PHE A 178 -1.04 10.47 18.54
N ARG A 179 -0.87 10.49 19.86
CA ARG A 179 -1.91 10.95 20.79
C ARG A 179 -2.35 12.36 20.44
N GLY A 180 -3.66 12.56 20.37
CA GLY A 180 -4.25 13.85 19.99
C GLY A 180 -4.30 14.11 18.48
N CYS A 181 -3.91 13.17 17.62
CA CYS A 181 -4.23 13.23 16.20
C CYS A 181 -5.71 12.91 15.97
N ALA A 182 -6.30 13.49 14.93
CA ALA A 182 -7.67 13.18 14.51
C ALA A 182 -7.77 11.74 13.97
N ALA A 183 -6.74 11.30 13.26
CA ALA A 183 -6.55 9.92 12.83
C ALA A 183 -5.07 9.64 12.55
N VAL A 184 -4.72 8.36 12.43
CA VAL A 184 -3.42 7.90 11.93
C VAL A 184 -3.64 7.11 10.64
N VAL A 185 -2.84 7.40 9.61
CA VAL A 185 -2.79 6.59 8.39
C VAL A 185 -1.56 5.66 8.42
N LEU A 186 -1.79 4.36 8.25
CA LEU A 186 -0.73 3.37 8.05
C LEU A 186 -0.34 3.39 6.57
N HIS A 187 0.70 4.14 6.25
CA HIS A 187 1.06 4.48 4.88
C HIS A 187 1.96 3.41 4.21
N CYS A 188 1.54 2.15 4.31
CA CYS A 188 2.14 0.99 3.63
C CYS A 188 1.16 -0.20 3.64
N MET A 189 1.15 -0.99 2.59
CA MET A 189 0.36 -2.23 2.52
C MET A 189 0.96 -3.39 3.35
N GLY A 190 2.18 -3.24 3.86
CA GLY A 190 2.76 -4.19 4.82
C GLY A 190 2.20 -4.09 6.24
N TYR A 191 1.48 -3.01 6.57
CA TYR A 191 0.78 -2.95 7.85
C TYR A 191 -0.55 -3.70 7.76
N LEU A 192 -0.78 -4.56 8.75
CA LEU A 192 -1.94 -5.45 8.85
C LEU A 192 -2.85 -5.01 10.00
N ARG A 193 -3.97 -5.71 10.18
CA ARG A 193 -4.96 -5.42 11.24
C ARG A 193 -4.34 -5.41 12.64
N GLU A 194 -3.40 -6.30 12.93
CA GLU A 194 -2.70 -6.31 14.24
C GLU A 194 -1.91 -5.02 14.48
N HIS A 195 -1.25 -4.49 13.45
CA HIS A 195 -0.53 -3.22 13.55
C HIS A 195 -1.50 -2.05 13.79
N ARG A 196 -2.63 -2.04 13.08
CA ARG A 196 -3.72 -1.07 13.30
C ARG A 196 -4.19 -1.10 14.76
N ASP A 197 -4.40 -2.28 15.31
CA ASP A 197 -4.93 -2.45 16.66
C ASP A 197 -3.91 -2.03 17.74
N ILE A 198 -2.61 -2.25 17.50
CA ILE A 198 -1.52 -1.75 18.35
C ILE A 198 -1.51 -0.22 18.30
N VAL A 199 -1.50 0.38 17.11
CA VAL A 199 -1.45 1.84 16.93
C VAL A 199 -2.69 2.51 17.54
N ALA A 200 -3.87 1.94 17.30
CA ALA A 200 -5.13 2.48 17.84
C ALA A 200 -5.13 2.48 19.37
N ARG A 201 -4.65 1.40 20.00
CA ARG A 201 -4.60 1.29 21.46
C ARG A 201 -3.55 2.21 22.09
N ALA A 202 -2.31 2.16 21.58
CA ALA A 202 -1.20 2.94 22.16
C ALA A 202 -1.36 4.45 21.94
N GLY A 203 -1.81 4.83 20.74
CA GLY A 203 -2.08 6.21 20.37
C GLY A 203 -3.42 6.74 20.87
N ASN A 204 -4.36 5.88 21.29
CA ASN A 204 -5.75 6.22 21.57
C ASN A 204 -6.37 7.09 20.47
N VAL A 205 -6.32 6.60 19.22
CA VAL A 205 -6.64 7.36 18.01
C VAL A 205 -7.26 6.45 16.95
N PRO A 206 -8.22 6.95 16.12
CA PRO A 206 -8.69 6.23 14.94
C PRO A 206 -7.55 5.95 13.96
N VAL A 207 -7.57 4.76 13.34
CA VAL A 207 -6.50 4.33 12.43
C VAL A 207 -7.06 3.88 11.09
N LEU A 208 -6.53 4.43 10.00
CA LEU A 208 -6.78 4.00 8.63
C LEU A 208 -5.74 2.94 8.23
N GLU A 209 -6.18 1.71 8.04
CA GLU A 209 -5.37 0.59 7.54
C GLU A 209 -5.61 0.43 6.04
N ALA A 210 -4.53 0.53 5.27
CA ALA A 210 -4.61 0.69 3.82
C ALA A 210 -5.28 -0.50 3.11
N ASN A 211 -4.98 -1.73 3.54
CA ASN A 211 -5.55 -2.93 2.90
C ASN A 211 -7.06 -3.04 3.11
N ALA A 212 -7.55 -2.73 4.32
CA ALA A 212 -8.98 -2.77 4.61
C ALA A 212 -9.74 -1.71 3.81
N VAL A 213 -9.23 -0.48 3.74
CA VAL A 213 -9.84 0.59 2.94
C VAL A 213 -9.91 0.19 1.46
N MET A 214 -8.82 -0.38 0.91
CA MET A 214 -8.80 -0.90 -0.47
C MET A 214 -9.82 -2.00 -0.67
N GLY A 215 -9.87 -2.99 0.24
CA GLY A 215 -10.79 -4.12 0.15
C GLY A 215 -12.27 -3.69 0.18
N HIS A 216 -12.65 -2.79 1.08
CA HIS A 216 -14.02 -2.28 1.16
C HIS A 216 -14.41 -1.51 -0.10
N LEU A 217 -13.54 -0.63 -0.61
CA LEU A 217 -13.83 0.08 -1.86
C LEU A 217 -13.91 -0.87 -3.07
N ALA A 218 -13.04 -1.87 -3.14
CA ALA A 218 -13.10 -2.87 -4.20
C ALA A 218 -14.39 -3.68 -4.12
N CYS A 219 -14.85 -4.03 -2.91
CA CYS A 219 -16.11 -4.75 -2.70
C CYS A 219 -17.32 -3.99 -3.27
N GLU A 220 -17.39 -2.67 -3.07
CA GLU A 220 -18.46 -1.82 -3.62
C GLU A 220 -18.45 -1.76 -5.15
N LEU A 221 -17.31 -1.98 -5.80
CA LEU A 221 -17.15 -1.91 -7.25
C LEU A 221 -17.26 -3.29 -7.93
N LEU A 222 -17.33 -4.36 -7.16
CA LEU A 222 -17.50 -5.72 -7.68
C LEU A 222 -18.99 -6.02 -7.89
N PHE A 223 -19.48 -5.94 -9.12
CA PHE A 223 -20.85 -6.21 -9.52
C PHE A 223 -21.01 -7.49 -10.33
#